data_cad026c05b14708e2bb7ec1d05329971
#
_entry.id   cad026c05b14708e2bb7ec1d05329971
#
_cell.length_a   1.000
_cell.length_b   1.000
_cell.length_c   1.000
_cell.angle_alpha   90.00
_cell.angle_beta   90.00
_cell.angle_gamma   90.00
#
_symmetry.space_group_name_H-M   'P 1'
#
loop_
_entity.id
_entity.type
_entity.pdbx_description
1 polymer ?
#
loop_
_entity_poly.entity_id
_entity_poly.type
_entity_poly.pdbx_seq_one_letter_code
_entity_poly.pdbx_strand_id
1 'polypeptide(L)'
;MPDNAAVGFWVRRFLSDHLIHERGVSRNTQQSYRDTFCLFLPFVAVRLKTAVDKLLIDDLSPSIVSEFLTHLEQTRSCSVATRNQRLATLHAFARFTGESSPEHVDWCAQIRRVPFKRTWTNPVPYMEKDEIDEFLRAPDRTNERGQRDFALLLFLYNSGARATEAARISIEDLTWDATGTGSVKICGKGRKVRFCPLWKKTMTELQPLIRGRDASNPLFLNRYGDSITRFGIHTLVARHAECAAIKVPSLKAKRVSPHTIRHTTATHLLRAGVDLNTIRAWLGHVSLDTTNIYAETDLAMKAKALAACDPGGGNRKIKKRWLDDPSVMEFLRKL
;
A
#
# COMPACT_ATOMS: atom_id res chain seq x y z
N MET A 1 38.53 17.31 -16.56
CA MET A 1 37.25 16.77 -17.08
C MET A 1 36.71 15.84 -16.01
N PRO A 2 35.43 15.91 -15.61
CA PRO A 2 34.91 14.87 -14.74
C PRO A 2 35.05 13.54 -15.46
N ASP A 3 35.61 12.54 -14.76
CA ASP A 3 35.84 11.22 -15.32
C ASP A 3 34.48 10.53 -15.55
N ASN A 4 33.97 10.66 -16.80
CA ASN A 4 32.69 10.09 -17.20
C ASN A 4 32.66 8.54 -17.11
N ALA A 5 33.81 7.90 -16.88
CA ALA A 5 33.87 6.47 -16.67
C ALA A 5 33.58 6.09 -15.20
N ALA A 6 33.76 7.00 -14.25
CA ALA A 6 33.64 6.69 -12.81
C ALA A 6 32.19 6.46 -12.37
N VAL A 7 31.90 5.33 -11.71
CA VAL A 7 30.58 4.98 -11.17
C VAL A 7 30.08 6.05 -10.20
N GLY A 8 30.96 6.58 -9.35
CA GLY A 8 30.61 7.59 -8.35
C GLY A 8 30.00 8.85 -8.95
N PHE A 9 30.51 9.31 -10.10
CA PHE A 9 29.96 10.44 -10.85
C PHE A 9 28.49 10.19 -11.27
N TRP A 10 28.22 9.03 -11.88
CA TRP A 10 26.89 8.67 -12.35
C TRP A 10 25.90 8.40 -11.23
N VAL A 11 26.32 7.73 -10.15
CA VAL A 11 25.46 7.49 -8.99
C VAL A 11 25.05 8.80 -8.34
N ARG A 12 25.96 9.76 -8.20
CA ARG A 12 25.65 11.09 -7.67
C ARG A 12 24.62 11.81 -8.55
N ARG A 13 24.86 11.89 -9.86
CA ARG A 13 23.92 12.51 -10.80
C ARG A 13 22.55 11.84 -10.78
N PHE A 14 22.53 10.51 -10.76
CA PHE A 14 21.29 9.76 -10.71
C PHE A 14 20.51 10.05 -9.43
N LEU A 15 21.14 9.98 -8.27
CA LEU A 15 20.45 10.15 -6.99
C LEU A 15 20.06 11.60 -6.72
N SER A 16 20.92 12.57 -7.05
CA SER A 16 20.69 13.99 -6.74
C SER A 16 19.95 14.69 -7.86
N ASP A 17 20.46 14.65 -9.08
CA ASP A 17 19.94 15.47 -10.16
C ASP A 17 18.69 14.81 -10.76
N HIS A 18 18.81 13.56 -11.22
CA HIS A 18 17.71 12.88 -11.89
C HIS A 18 16.54 12.55 -10.95
N LEU A 19 16.79 11.87 -9.82
CA LEU A 19 15.69 11.43 -8.96
C LEU A 19 15.04 12.57 -8.18
N ILE A 20 15.83 13.54 -7.71
CA ILE A 20 15.32 14.62 -6.84
C ILE A 20 14.84 15.78 -7.70
N HIS A 21 15.73 16.36 -8.51
CA HIS A 21 15.41 17.61 -9.22
C HIS A 21 14.52 17.37 -10.45
N GLU A 22 14.84 16.38 -11.30
CA GLU A 22 14.07 16.17 -12.53
C GLU A 22 12.77 15.36 -12.29
N ARG A 23 12.84 14.27 -11.53
CA ARG A 23 11.70 13.37 -11.34
C ARG A 23 10.90 13.58 -10.06
N GLY A 24 11.39 14.37 -9.11
CA GLY A 24 10.69 14.65 -7.86
C GLY A 24 10.21 13.39 -7.11
N VAL A 25 10.99 12.29 -7.16
CA VAL A 25 10.55 11.02 -6.55
C VAL A 25 10.46 11.13 -5.04
N SER A 26 9.58 10.32 -4.42
CA SER A 26 9.37 10.36 -2.98
C SER A 26 10.65 10.02 -2.20
N ARG A 27 10.82 10.58 -0.99
CA ARG A 27 11.95 10.30 -0.09
C ARG A 27 12.16 8.80 0.15
N ASN A 28 11.08 8.03 0.27
CA ASN A 28 11.17 6.58 0.42
C ASN A 28 11.77 5.90 -0.81
N THR A 29 11.45 6.38 -2.01
CA THR A 29 12.03 5.87 -3.27
C THR A 29 13.51 6.20 -3.34
N GLN A 30 13.89 7.45 -3.01
CA GLN A 30 15.29 7.89 -2.94
C GLN A 30 16.08 7.00 -1.97
N GLN A 31 15.57 6.78 -0.77
CA GLN A 31 16.20 5.91 0.24
C GLN A 31 16.36 4.48 -0.26
N SER A 32 15.32 3.91 -0.89
CA SER A 32 15.39 2.56 -1.45
C SER A 32 16.46 2.42 -2.52
N TYR A 33 16.62 3.43 -3.37
CA TYR A 33 17.64 3.45 -4.41
C TYR A 33 19.04 3.62 -3.82
N ARG A 34 19.23 4.59 -2.90
CA ARG A 34 20.46 4.75 -2.14
C ARG A 34 20.89 3.45 -1.46
N ASP A 35 19.96 2.80 -0.74
CA ASP A 35 20.24 1.56 -0.01
C ASP A 35 20.68 0.42 -0.96
N THR A 36 20.22 0.45 -2.21
CA THR A 36 20.70 -0.50 -3.23
C THR A 36 22.18 -0.27 -3.53
N PHE A 37 22.59 0.97 -3.76
CA PHE A 37 24.00 1.30 -4.03
C PHE A 37 24.90 1.08 -2.82
N CYS A 38 24.42 1.39 -1.61
CA CYS A 38 25.15 1.10 -0.36
C CYS A 38 25.45 -0.40 -0.18
N LEU A 39 24.67 -1.29 -0.80
CA LEU A 39 24.93 -2.72 -0.78
C LEU A 39 25.72 -3.17 -2.01
N PHE A 40 25.41 -2.64 -3.18
CA PHE A 40 25.96 -3.10 -4.46
C PHE A 40 27.42 -2.66 -4.65
N LEU A 41 27.73 -1.38 -4.43
CA LEU A 41 29.09 -0.88 -4.70
C LEU A 41 30.16 -1.53 -3.82
N PRO A 42 29.97 -1.70 -2.49
CA PRO A 42 30.94 -2.45 -1.68
C PRO A 42 31.06 -3.91 -2.11
N PHE A 43 29.96 -4.56 -2.53
CA PHE A 43 30.01 -5.93 -3.06
C PHE A 43 30.91 -6.02 -4.30
N VAL A 44 30.73 -5.09 -5.27
CA VAL A 44 31.56 -5.03 -6.48
C VAL A 44 33.04 -4.78 -6.13
N ALA A 45 33.29 -3.80 -5.26
CA ALA A 45 34.64 -3.44 -4.82
C ALA A 45 35.41 -4.63 -4.23
N VAL A 46 34.75 -5.40 -3.35
CA VAL A 46 35.33 -6.63 -2.78
C VAL A 46 35.57 -7.68 -3.86
N ARG A 47 34.62 -7.84 -4.80
CA ARG A 47 34.72 -8.86 -5.87
C ARG A 47 35.87 -8.58 -6.82
N LEU A 48 36.11 -7.31 -7.15
CA LEU A 48 37.14 -6.87 -8.07
C LEU A 48 38.46 -6.50 -7.36
N LYS A 49 38.49 -6.59 -6.02
CA LYS A 49 39.65 -6.18 -5.20
C LYS A 49 40.11 -4.75 -5.48
N THR A 50 39.14 -3.84 -5.67
CA THR A 50 39.39 -2.42 -5.93
C THR A 50 38.68 -1.54 -4.92
N ALA A 51 39.02 -0.27 -4.81
CA ALA A 51 38.34 0.67 -3.95
C ALA A 51 37.03 1.15 -4.62
N VAL A 52 35.98 1.43 -3.81
CA VAL A 52 34.65 1.84 -4.32
C VAL A 52 34.73 3.08 -5.19
N ASP A 53 35.55 4.04 -4.83
CA ASP A 53 35.75 5.31 -5.53
C ASP A 53 36.51 5.17 -6.87
N LYS A 54 37.17 4.03 -7.11
CA LYS A 54 37.84 3.71 -8.36
C LYS A 54 37.01 2.86 -9.32
N LEU A 55 35.79 2.47 -8.95
CA LEU A 55 34.95 1.67 -9.81
C LEU A 55 34.51 2.45 -11.07
N LEU A 56 34.59 1.79 -12.21
CA LEU A 56 34.15 2.28 -13.51
C LEU A 56 32.82 1.67 -13.90
N ILE A 57 32.08 2.30 -14.80
CA ILE A 57 30.78 1.79 -15.30
C ILE A 57 30.94 0.38 -15.89
N ASP A 58 32.02 0.13 -16.62
CA ASP A 58 32.29 -1.17 -17.25
C ASP A 58 32.57 -2.30 -16.22
N ASP A 59 32.98 -1.93 -15.02
CA ASP A 59 33.14 -2.89 -13.91
C ASP A 59 31.77 -3.46 -13.45
N LEU A 60 30.68 -2.77 -13.71
CA LEU A 60 29.34 -3.19 -13.36
C LEU A 60 28.73 -4.10 -14.44
N SER A 61 29.38 -5.22 -14.72
CA SER A 61 28.93 -6.17 -15.75
C SER A 61 27.64 -6.92 -15.35
N PRO A 62 26.88 -7.48 -16.33
CA PRO A 62 25.71 -8.32 -16.05
C PRO A 62 26.00 -9.52 -15.17
N SER A 63 27.19 -10.11 -15.25
CA SER A 63 27.64 -11.21 -14.39
C SER A 63 27.74 -10.77 -12.94
N ILE A 64 28.40 -9.64 -12.68
CA ILE A 64 28.54 -9.06 -11.33
C ILE A 64 27.17 -8.68 -10.76
N VAL A 65 26.27 -8.11 -11.55
CA VAL A 65 24.90 -7.86 -11.13
C VAL A 65 24.19 -9.16 -10.73
N SER A 66 24.32 -10.21 -11.53
CA SER A 66 23.71 -11.52 -11.25
C SER A 66 24.30 -12.18 -9.99
N GLU A 67 25.60 -12.08 -9.77
CA GLU A 67 26.28 -12.54 -8.55
C GLU A 67 25.79 -11.77 -7.32
N PHE A 68 25.67 -10.44 -7.41
CA PHE A 68 25.11 -9.64 -6.34
C PHE A 68 23.67 -10.06 -5.98
N LEU A 69 22.83 -10.28 -6.97
CA LEU A 69 21.45 -10.72 -6.75
C LEU A 69 21.39 -12.11 -6.10
N THR A 70 22.30 -13.02 -6.45
CA THR A 70 22.45 -14.33 -5.82
C THR A 70 22.93 -14.19 -4.37
N HIS A 71 23.92 -13.31 -4.13
CA HIS A 71 24.41 -12.99 -2.78
C HIS A 71 23.28 -12.46 -1.88
N LEU A 72 22.39 -11.59 -2.39
CA LEU A 72 21.25 -11.10 -1.64
C LEU A 72 20.32 -12.23 -1.19
N GLU A 73 20.08 -13.22 -2.03
CA GLU A 73 19.19 -14.34 -1.71
C GLU A 73 19.87 -15.36 -0.79
N GLN A 74 21.08 -15.78 -1.09
CA GLN A 74 21.75 -16.88 -0.38
C GLN A 74 22.39 -16.44 0.93
N THR A 75 23.08 -15.29 0.94
CA THR A 75 23.84 -14.83 2.10
C THR A 75 23.01 -13.93 3.00
N ARG A 76 22.16 -13.07 2.43
CA ARG A 76 21.36 -12.12 3.18
C ARG A 76 19.89 -12.55 3.36
N SER A 77 19.52 -13.73 2.89
CA SER A 77 18.17 -14.30 3.01
C SER A 77 17.05 -13.34 2.53
N CYS A 78 17.36 -12.53 1.51
CA CYS A 78 16.38 -11.60 0.95
C CYS A 78 15.31 -12.33 0.14
N SER A 79 14.07 -11.90 0.25
CA SER A 79 13.00 -12.42 -0.61
C SER A 79 13.22 -12.08 -2.08
N VAL A 80 12.63 -12.88 -2.98
CA VAL A 80 12.65 -12.62 -4.44
C VAL A 80 12.10 -11.22 -4.77
N ALA A 81 11.09 -10.75 -4.04
CA ALA A 81 10.56 -9.40 -4.20
C ALA A 81 11.60 -8.32 -3.88
N THR A 82 12.37 -8.48 -2.78
CA THR A 82 13.46 -7.58 -2.41
C THR A 82 14.59 -7.62 -3.45
N ARG A 83 14.98 -8.82 -3.88
CA ARG A 83 15.96 -9.03 -4.97
C ARG A 83 15.54 -8.27 -6.23
N ASN A 84 14.29 -8.43 -6.65
CA ASN A 84 13.74 -7.79 -7.84
C ASN A 84 13.67 -6.26 -7.69
N GLN A 85 13.35 -5.75 -6.51
CA GLN A 85 13.39 -4.32 -6.23
C GLN A 85 14.80 -3.73 -6.40
N ARG A 86 15.84 -4.45 -5.93
CA ARG A 86 17.23 -4.02 -6.13
C ARG A 86 17.62 -4.03 -7.61
N LEU A 87 17.21 -5.07 -8.35
CA LEU A 87 17.43 -5.11 -9.80
C LEU A 87 16.72 -3.96 -10.52
N ALA A 88 15.47 -3.63 -10.13
CA ALA A 88 14.75 -2.49 -10.72
C ALA A 88 15.50 -1.17 -10.52
N THR A 89 16.20 -1.00 -9.38
CA THR A 89 17.08 0.16 -9.14
C THR A 89 18.24 0.18 -10.11
N LEU A 90 18.92 -0.96 -10.31
CA LEU A 90 20.05 -1.06 -11.23
C LEU A 90 19.62 -0.85 -12.69
N HIS A 91 18.46 -1.36 -13.09
CA HIS A 91 17.89 -1.09 -14.41
C HIS A 91 17.54 0.40 -14.62
N ALA A 92 16.99 1.06 -13.58
CA ALA A 92 16.70 2.49 -13.65
C ALA A 92 17.98 3.33 -13.77
N PHE A 93 19.02 2.96 -13.02
CA PHE A 93 20.34 3.57 -13.09
C PHE A 93 20.97 3.39 -14.48
N ALA A 94 21.01 2.15 -14.98
CA ALA A 94 21.55 1.85 -16.29
C ALA A 94 20.83 2.62 -17.41
N ARG A 95 19.50 2.72 -17.32
CA ARG A 95 18.73 3.53 -18.27
C ARG A 95 19.15 4.99 -18.23
N PHE A 96 19.22 5.59 -17.05
CA PHE A 96 19.62 6.99 -16.88
C PHE A 96 21.03 7.24 -17.47
N THR A 97 21.98 6.35 -17.19
CA THR A 97 23.36 6.45 -17.66
C THR A 97 23.40 6.35 -19.19
N GLY A 98 22.72 5.37 -19.79
CA GLY A 98 22.68 5.20 -21.25
C GLY A 98 21.94 6.34 -21.99
N GLU A 99 20.89 6.91 -21.38
CA GLU A 99 20.18 8.09 -21.92
C GLU A 99 21.03 9.37 -21.83
N SER A 100 21.94 9.43 -20.85
CA SER A 100 22.79 10.61 -20.59
C SER A 100 24.14 10.56 -21.29
N SER A 101 24.58 9.39 -21.76
CA SER A 101 25.89 9.21 -22.42
C SER A 101 25.84 8.11 -23.49
N PRO A 102 26.09 8.45 -24.77
CA PRO A 102 26.15 7.48 -25.86
C PRO A 102 27.16 6.35 -25.63
N GLU A 103 28.26 6.62 -24.93
CA GLU A 103 29.32 5.66 -24.62
C GLU A 103 28.81 4.48 -23.80
N HIS A 104 27.74 4.66 -23.02
CA HIS A 104 27.20 3.66 -22.11
C HIS A 104 25.91 2.99 -22.60
N VAL A 105 25.49 3.21 -23.85
CA VAL A 105 24.26 2.63 -24.41
C VAL A 105 24.31 1.10 -24.43
N ASP A 106 25.43 0.52 -24.87
CA ASP A 106 25.61 -0.93 -24.93
C ASP A 106 25.63 -1.55 -23.52
N TRP A 107 26.34 -0.94 -22.58
CA TRP A 107 26.32 -1.33 -21.18
C TRP A 107 24.90 -1.30 -20.60
N CYS A 108 24.17 -0.22 -20.86
CA CYS A 108 22.75 -0.09 -20.46
C CYS A 108 21.90 -1.24 -20.99
N ALA A 109 22.05 -1.56 -22.28
CA ALA A 109 21.31 -2.65 -22.92
C ALA A 109 21.64 -4.00 -22.26
N GLN A 110 22.90 -4.26 -21.95
CA GLN A 110 23.35 -5.49 -21.30
C GLN A 110 22.79 -5.62 -19.88
N ILE A 111 22.90 -4.59 -19.03
CA ILE A 111 22.37 -4.62 -17.66
C ILE A 111 20.87 -4.85 -17.66
N ARG A 112 20.13 -4.24 -18.57
CA ARG A 112 18.65 -4.37 -18.67
C ARG A 112 18.20 -5.76 -19.14
N ARG A 113 19.09 -6.58 -19.71
CA ARG A 113 18.80 -7.99 -20.05
C ARG A 113 18.83 -8.92 -18.83
N VAL A 114 19.39 -8.50 -17.67
CA VAL A 114 19.35 -9.31 -16.45
C VAL A 114 17.88 -9.53 -16.05
N PRO A 115 17.40 -10.78 -15.96
CA PRO A 115 15.98 -11.04 -15.81
C PRO A 115 15.49 -10.86 -14.37
N PHE A 116 14.24 -10.38 -14.25
CA PHE A 116 13.52 -10.50 -12.99
C PHE A 116 13.14 -11.96 -12.71
N LYS A 117 13.27 -12.40 -11.47
CA LYS A 117 12.73 -13.69 -11.06
C LYS A 117 11.20 -13.60 -10.93
N ARG A 118 10.51 -14.64 -11.38
CA ARG A 118 9.07 -14.76 -11.14
C ARG A 118 8.80 -14.85 -9.64
N THR A 119 7.85 -14.08 -9.18
CA THR A 119 7.35 -14.14 -7.80
C THR A 119 5.98 -14.80 -7.83
N TRP A 120 5.81 -15.85 -7.03
CA TRP A 120 4.48 -16.35 -6.74
C TRP A 120 3.85 -15.37 -5.76
N THR A 121 2.83 -14.65 -6.18
CA THR A 121 2.04 -13.83 -5.28
C THR A 121 1.07 -14.73 -4.55
N ASN A 122 1.37 -15.08 -3.30
CA ASN A 122 0.34 -15.67 -2.44
C ASN A 122 -0.81 -14.67 -2.34
N PRO A 123 -2.07 -15.15 -2.30
CA PRO A 123 -3.22 -14.29 -2.06
C PRO A 123 -2.96 -13.46 -0.80
N VAL A 124 -3.22 -12.16 -0.90
CA VAL A 124 -3.03 -11.29 0.27
C VAL A 124 -4.02 -11.71 1.35
N PRO A 125 -3.56 -12.05 2.57
CA PRO A 125 -4.44 -12.47 3.63
C PRO A 125 -5.40 -11.34 4.00
N TYR A 126 -6.65 -11.69 4.22
CA TYR A 126 -7.68 -10.81 4.79
C TYR A 126 -8.32 -11.50 6.00
N MET A 127 -8.99 -10.74 6.82
CA MET A 127 -9.73 -11.25 7.97
C MET A 127 -11.18 -11.50 7.58
N GLU A 128 -11.72 -12.66 7.96
CA GLU A 128 -13.14 -12.95 7.86
C GLU A 128 -13.93 -12.07 8.87
N LYS A 129 -15.27 -12.07 8.77
CA LYS A 129 -16.09 -11.19 9.59
C LYS A 129 -15.90 -11.41 11.08
N ASP A 130 -15.83 -12.66 11.52
CA ASP A 130 -15.64 -13.03 12.93
C ASP A 130 -14.24 -12.64 13.43
N GLU A 131 -13.23 -12.77 12.57
CA GLU A 131 -11.86 -12.41 12.87
C GLU A 131 -11.69 -10.89 13.07
N ILE A 132 -12.26 -10.08 12.16
CA ILE A 132 -12.19 -8.62 12.30
C ILE A 132 -13.01 -8.12 13.48
N ASP A 133 -14.16 -8.75 13.78
CA ASP A 133 -14.98 -8.36 14.92
C ASP A 133 -14.26 -8.64 16.25
N GLU A 134 -13.59 -9.79 16.39
CA GLU A 134 -12.81 -10.08 17.61
C GLU A 134 -11.53 -9.26 17.68
N PHE A 135 -10.88 -9.00 16.54
CA PHE A 135 -9.74 -8.08 16.47
C PHE A 135 -10.11 -6.67 16.95
N LEU A 136 -11.27 -6.15 16.57
CA LEU A 136 -11.75 -4.86 17.04
C LEU A 136 -12.13 -4.87 18.53
N ARG A 137 -12.48 -6.02 19.12
CA ARG A 137 -12.75 -6.15 20.55
C ARG A 137 -11.49 -6.28 21.42
N ALA A 138 -10.33 -6.51 20.80
CA ALA A 138 -9.09 -6.77 21.54
C ALA A 138 -8.58 -5.59 22.41
N PRO A 139 -8.77 -4.29 22.04
CA PRO A 139 -8.38 -3.18 22.91
C PRO A 139 -9.19 -3.14 24.20
N ASP A 140 -8.51 -2.96 25.34
CA ASP A 140 -9.15 -2.72 26.63
C ASP A 140 -9.68 -1.27 26.70
N ARG A 141 -10.98 -1.11 26.51
CA ARG A 141 -11.66 0.19 26.45
C ARG A 141 -11.93 0.84 27.80
N THR A 142 -11.49 0.24 28.91
CA THR A 142 -11.63 0.83 30.24
C THR A 142 -10.67 1.99 30.48
N ASN A 143 -9.63 2.12 29.64
CA ASN A 143 -8.62 3.16 29.72
C ASN A 143 -8.50 3.95 28.39
N GLU A 144 -7.97 5.17 28.49
CA GLU A 144 -7.82 6.10 27.35
C GLU A 144 -7.01 5.52 26.19
N ARG A 145 -5.96 4.76 26.52
CA ARG A 145 -5.12 4.11 25.52
C ARG A 145 -5.90 3.10 24.71
N GLY A 146 -6.69 2.26 25.38
CA GLY A 146 -7.50 1.27 24.69
C GLY A 146 -8.66 1.88 23.91
N GLN A 147 -9.25 2.98 24.40
CA GLN A 147 -10.26 3.76 23.66
C GLN A 147 -9.66 4.32 22.37
N ARG A 148 -8.48 4.95 22.46
CA ARG A 148 -7.74 5.43 21.27
C ARG A 148 -7.40 4.29 20.32
N ASP A 149 -6.89 3.16 20.82
CA ASP A 149 -6.51 2.02 20.00
C ASP A 149 -7.73 1.46 19.26
N PHE A 150 -8.86 1.32 19.93
CA PHE A 150 -10.12 0.89 19.32
C PHE A 150 -10.58 1.86 18.22
N ALA A 151 -10.59 3.16 18.50
CA ALA A 151 -10.98 4.18 17.52
C ALA A 151 -10.07 4.16 16.28
N LEU A 152 -8.75 4.00 16.47
CA LEU A 152 -7.80 3.88 15.36
C LEU A 152 -8.04 2.60 14.54
N LEU A 153 -8.23 1.43 15.18
CA LEU A 153 -8.51 0.18 14.47
C LEU A 153 -9.82 0.25 13.68
N LEU A 154 -10.86 0.80 14.30
CA LEU A 154 -12.17 1.00 13.64
C LEU A 154 -12.05 1.98 12.46
N PHE A 155 -11.29 3.07 12.62
CA PHE A 155 -10.99 4.02 11.57
C PHE A 155 -10.25 3.37 10.40
N LEU A 156 -9.22 2.55 10.66
CA LEU A 156 -8.47 1.83 9.64
C LEU A 156 -9.37 0.87 8.86
N TYR A 157 -10.25 0.14 9.55
CA TYR A 157 -11.18 -0.78 8.92
C TYR A 157 -12.27 -0.06 8.13
N ASN A 158 -12.81 1.04 8.64
CA ASN A 158 -13.82 1.83 7.92
C ASN A 158 -13.24 2.48 6.66
N SER A 159 -12.10 3.17 6.78
CA SER A 159 -11.55 3.98 5.70
C SER A 159 -10.65 3.22 4.74
N GLY A 160 -10.11 2.08 5.17
CA GLY A 160 -9.05 1.38 4.45
C GLY A 160 -7.77 2.22 4.29
N ALA A 161 -7.54 3.21 5.16
CA ALA A 161 -6.37 4.08 5.09
C ALA A 161 -5.06 3.30 5.25
N ARG A 162 -3.99 3.74 4.54
CA ARG A 162 -2.64 3.23 4.81
C ARG A 162 -2.14 3.75 6.15
N ALA A 163 -1.26 3.00 6.82
CA ALA A 163 -0.68 3.45 8.09
C ALA A 163 -0.03 4.85 8.00
N THR A 164 0.63 5.15 6.87
CA THR A 164 1.22 6.48 6.65
C THR A 164 0.18 7.57 6.42
N GLU A 165 -0.98 7.24 5.87
CA GLU A 165 -2.09 8.16 5.67
C GLU A 165 -2.74 8.43 7.03
N ALA A 166 -3.12 7.38 7.78
CA ALA A 166 -3.71 7.49 9.11
C ALA A 166 -2.83 8.28 10.10
N ALA A 167 -1.50 8.10 10.02
CA ALA A 167 -0.55 8.83 10.86
C ALA A 167 -0.46 10.34 10.57
N ARG A 168 -0.98 10.80 9.42
CA ARG A 168 -0.89 12.20 8.98
C ARG A 168 -2.21 12.94 9.02
N ILE A 169 -3.29 12.28 9.39
CA ILE A 169 -4.61 12.91 9.47
C ILE A 169 -4.63 13.87 10.66
N SER A 170 -5.07 15.09 10.41
CA SER A 170 -5.39 16.09 11.40
C SER A 170 -6.90 16.13 11.71
N ILE A 171 -7.27 16.79 12.78
CA ILE A 171 -8.67 16.92 13.19
C ILE A 171 -9.47 17.69 12.14
N GLU A 172 -8.88 18.69 11.48
CA GLU A 172 -9.50 19.47 10.39
C GLU A 172 -9.83 18.65 9.14
N ASP A 173 -9.22 17.47 8.97
CA ASP A 173 -9.55 16.57 7.86
C ASP A 173 -10.87 15.82 8.08
N LEU A 174 -11.48 15.91 9.28
CA LEU A 174 -12.78 15.33 9.59
C LEU A 174 -13.91 16.33 9.30
N THR A 175 -14.93 15.85 8.62
CA THR A 175 -16.18 16.60 8.42
C THR A 175 -17.32 15.87 9.11
N TRP A 176 -18.12 16.60 9.88
CA TRP A 176 -19.27 16.08 10.61
C TRP A 176 -20.55 16.52 9.89
N ASP A 177 -21.51 15.65 9.83
CA ASP A 177 -22.86 16.00 9.37
C ASP A 177 -23.87 16.05 10.53
N ALA A 178 -25.06 16.60 10.25
CA ALA A 178 -26.11 16.74 11.25
C ALA A 178 -26.68 15.39 11.74
N THR A 179 -26.43 14.29 11.03
CA THR A 179 -26.93 12.94 11.39
C THR A 179 -25.97 12.19 12.32
N GLY A 180 -24.79 12.77 12.59
CA GLY A 180 -23.70 12.17 13.39
C GLY A 180 -22.86 11.19 12.60
N THR A 181 -23.02 11.11 11.28
CA THR A 181 -22.07 10.54 10.35
C THR A 181 -21.09 11.63 9.89
N GLY A 182 -20.15 11.30 9.03
CA GLY A 182 -19.21 12.28 8.52
C GLY A 182 -18.28 11.68 7.49
N SER A 183 -17.26 12.43 7.15
CA SER A 183 -16.24 11.96 6.23
C SER A 183 -14.84 12.38 6.67
N VAL A 184 -13.83 11.73 6.11
CA VAL A 184 -12.42 12.09 6.28
C VAL A 184 -11.78 12.38 4.93
N LYS A 185 -11.03 13.46 4.87
CA LYS A 185 -10.16 13.82 3.76
C LYS A 185 -8.82 13.11 3.94
N ILE A 186 -8.45 12.23 3.03
CA ILE A 186 -7.21 11.45 3.10
C ILE A 186 -6.30 11.86 1.95
N CYS A 187 -5.09 12.33 2.29
CA CYS A 187 -4.05 12.66 1.34
C CYS A 187 -3.14 11.43 1.09
N GLY A 188 -3.21 10.86 -0.10
CA GLY A 188 -2.47 9.66 -0.51
C GLY A 188 -1.15 9.95 -1.24
N LYS A 189 -0.59 8.90 -1.86
CA LYS A 189 0.64 8.99 -2.66
C LYS A 189 0.46 9.96 -3.84
N GLY A 190 1.44 10.85 -4.04
CA GLY A 190 1.39 11.85 -5.12
C GLY A 190 0.41 13.00 -4.84
N ARG A 191 0.13 13.29 -3.56
CA ARG A 191 -0.81 14.34 -3.10
C ARG A 191 -2.26 14.15 -3.61
N LYS A 192 -2.62 12.95 -4.04
CA LYS A 192 -3.99 12.66 -4.43
C LYS A 192 -4.88 12.64 -3.21
N VAL A 193 -5.91 13.48 -3.22
CA VAL A 193 -6.91 13.59 -2.16
C VAL A 193 -8.09 12.69 -2.47
N ARG A 194 -8.62 12.03 -1.45
CA ARG A 194 -9.91 11.34 -1.49
C ARG A 194 -10.70 11.62 -0.23
N PHE A 195 -12.01 11.61 -0.36
CA PHE A 195 -12.93 11.68 0.76
C PHE A 195 -13.50 10.30 1.03
N CYS A 196 -13.48 9.89 2.30
CA CYS A 196 -13.99 8.59 2.71
C CYS A 196 -15.11 8.80 3.74
N PRO A 197 -16.34 8.33 3.48
CA PRO A 197 -17.41 8.37 4.46
C PRO A 197 -17.06 7.53 5.70
N LEU A 198 -17.38 8.04 6.86
CA LEU A 198 -17.19 7.36 8.13
C LEU A 198 -18.52 6.95 8.75
N TRP A 199 -18.55 5.74 9.29
CA TRP A 199 -19.72 5.26 10.03
C TRP A 199 -19.98 6.13 11.25
N LYS A 200 -21.25 6.26 11.63
CA LYS A 200 -21.65 6.93 12.86
C LYS A 200 -20.85 6.43 14.08
N LYS A 201 -20.68 5.10 14.18
CA LYS A 201 -19.85 4.48 15.25
C LYS A 201 -18.41 5.00 15.22
N THR A 202 -17.78 5.08 14.04
CA THR A 202 -16.42 5.61 13.92
C THR A 202 -16.34 7.05 14.40
N MET A 203 -17.28 7.90 13.97
CA MET A 203 -17.34 9.30 14.38
C MET A 203 -17.53 9.43 15.89
N THR A 204 -18.45 8.63 16.48
CA THR A 204 -18.67 8.61 17.93
C THR A 204 -17.41 8.24 18.73
N GLU A 205 -16.64 7.27 18.25
CA GLU A 205 -15.40 6.84 18.93
C GLU A 205 -14.23 7.82 18.72
N LEU A 206 -14.26 8.61 17.66
CA LEU A 206 -13.27 9.68 17.44
C LEU A 206 -13.55 10.93 18.28
N GLN A 207 -14.79 11.22 18.60
CA GLN A 207 -15.21 12.45 19.28
C GLN A 207 -14.49 12.69 20.62
N PRO A 208 -14.35 11.69 21.54
CA PRO A 208 -13.61 11.88 22.77
C PRO A 208 -12.13 12.20 22.56
N LEU A 209 -11.51 11.69 21.49
CA LEU A 209 -10.09 11.88 21.21
C LEU A 209 -9.74 13.31 20.75
N ILE A 210 -10.71 14.03 20.22
CA ILE A 210 -10.50 15.38 19.65
C ILE A 210 -10.98 16.51 20.58
N ARG A 211 -11.70 16.16 21.64
CA ARG A 211 -12.32 17.13 22.55
C ARG A 211 -11.26 18.05 23.17
N GLY A 212 -11.44 19.36 23.02
CA GLY A 212 -10.54 20.37 23.60
C GLY A 212 -9.20 20.50 22.86
N ARG A 213 -9.08 19.97 21.63
CA ARG A 213 -7.88 20.05 20.81
C ARG A 213 -8.10 20.89 19.56
N ASP A 214 -7.05 21.57 19.11
CA ASP A 214 -7.10 22.40 17.92
C ASP A 214 -7.30 21.58 16.63
N ALA A 215 -7.95 22.17 15.65
CA ALA A 215 -8.25 21.54 14.37
C ALA A 215 -6.97 21.07 13.62
N SER A 216 -5.87 21.79 13.76
CA SER A 216 -4.57 21.44 13.15
C SER A 216 -3.84 20.30 13.83
N ASN A 217 -4.27 19.87 15.02
CA ASN A 217 -3.61 18.79 15.76
C ASN A 217 -3.80 17.45 15.06
N PRO A 218 -2.80 16.54 15.14
CA PRO A 218 -2.92 15.19 14.62
C PRO A 218 -4.12 14.46 15.23
N LEU A 219 -4.89 13.72 14.45
CA LEU A 219 -6.06 12.98 14.96
C LEU A 219 -5.66 11.93 16.01
N PHE A 220 -4.64 11.14 15.72
CA PHE A 220 -4.18 10.07 16.60
C PHE A 220 -2.83 10.41 17.24
N LEU A 221 -2.78 10.40 18.55
CA LEU A 221 -1.57 10.66 19.33
C LEU A 221 -0.92 9.37 19.82
N ASN A 222 0.40 9.42 20.00
CA ASN A 222 1.16 8.40 20.68
C ASN A 222 1.06 8.58 22.22
N ARG A 223 1.78 7.75 23.00
CA ARG A 223 1.78 7.83 24.48
C ARG A 223 2.44 9.10 25.04
N TYR A 224 3.13 9.86 24.22
CA TYR A 224 3.84 11.09 24.61
C TYR A 224 3.09 12.36 24.19
N GLY A 225 1.91 12.21 23.59
CA GLY A 225 1.13 13.36 23.09
C GLY A 225 1.50 13.81 21.67
N ASP A 226 2.48 13.17 21.02
CA ASP A 226 2.87 13.48 19.64
C ASP A 226 2.05 12.68 18.65
N SER A 227 2.14 13.04 17.35
CA SER A 227 1.54 12.26 16.27
C SER A 227 2.02 10.81 16.29
N ILE A 228 1.07 9.86 16.17
CA ILE A 228 1.42 8.46 16.03
C ILE A 228 2.17 8.22 14.70
N THR A 229 3.23 7.43 14.73
CA THR A 229 3.98 7.09 13.51
C THR A 229 3.38 5.88 12.81
N ARG A 230 3.70 5.71 11.51
CA ARG A 230 3.35 4.48 10.78
C ARG A 230 3.83 3.21 11.48
N PHE A 231 5.01 3.26 12.11
CA PHE A 231 5.57 2.14 12.86
C PHE A 231 4.79 1.87 14.15
N GLY A 232 4.38 2.94 14.85
CA GLY A 232 3.50 2.84 16.02
C GLY A 232 2.16 2.18 15.67
N ILE A 233 1.57 2.53 14.52
CA ILE A 233 0.34 1.88 14.03
C ILE A 233 0.59 0.40 13.71
N HIS A 234 1.70 0.04 13.06
CA HIS A 234 2.04 -1.36 12.81
C HIS A 234 2.19 -2.17 14.09
N THR A 235 2.91 -1.65 15.08
CA THR A 235 3.10 -2.31 16.39
C THR A 235 1.77 -2.46 17.13
N LEU A 236 0.91 -1.43 17.09
CA LEU A 236 -0.41 -1.47 17.70
C LEU A 236 -1.29 -2.55 17.05
N VAL A 237 -1.35 -2.60 15.74
CA VAL A 237 -2.10 -3.61 14.99
C VAL A 237 -1.60 -5.02 15.30
N ALA A 238 -0.28 -5.25 15.29
CA ALA A 238 0.31 -6.56 15.59
C ALA A 238 -0.06 -7.02 17.00
N ARG A 239 0.10 -6.15 18.01
CA ARG A 239 -0.24 -6.44 19.40
C ARG A 239 -1.71 -6.86 19.59
N HIS A 240 -2.65 -6.10 19.01
CA HIS A 240 -4.08 -6.44 19.12
C HIS A 240 -4.45 -7.68 18.32
N ALA A 241 -3.74 -7.98 17.22
CA ALA A 241 -3.91 -9.23 16.49
C ALA A 241 -3.47 -10.45 17.31
N GLU A 242 -2.36 -10.35 18.03
CA GLU A 242 -1.90 -11.39 18.96
C GLU A 242 -2.92 -11.63 20.09
N CYS A 243 -3.48 -10.56 20.67
CA CYS A 243 -4.54 -10.68 21.67
C CYS A 243 -5.80 -11.35 21.10
N ALA A 244 -6.25 -10.95 19.92
CA ALA A 244 -7.42 -11.54 19.28
C ALA A 244 -7.20 -13.02 18.89
N ALA A 245 -5.98 -13.39 18.51
CA ALA A 245 -5.60 -14.75 18.14
C ALA A 245 -5.72 -15.77 19.30
N ILE A 246 -5.82 -15.30 20.53
CA ILE A 246 -6.10 -16.16 21.70
C ILE A 246 -7.52 -16.71 21.60
N LYS A 247 -8.49 -15.87 21.19
CA LYS A 247 -9.89 -16.26 21.05
C LYS A 247 -10.23 -16.83 19.69
N VAL A 248 -9.55 -16.35 18.64
CA VAL A 248 -9.75 -16.79 17.25
C VAL A 248 -8.43 -17.32 16.70
N PRO A 249 -8.14 -18.62 16.88
CA PRO A 249 -6.84 -19.22 16.52
C PRO A 249 -6.47 -19.11 15.04
N SER A 250 -7.45 -18.97 14.13
CA SER A 250 -7.20 -18.77 12.68
C SER A 250 -6.35 -17.53 12.39
N LEU A 251 -6.38 -16.52 13.27
CA LEU A 251 -5.53 -15.33 13.16
C LEU A 251 -4.04 -15.63 13.31
N LYS A 252 -3.65 -16.73 14.00
CA LYS A 252 -2.24 -17.15 14.14
C LYS A 252 -1.59 -17.50 12.80
N ALA A 253 -2.38 -18.00 11.86
CA ALA A 253 -1.91 -18.33 10.50
C ALA A 253 -1.80 -17.10 9.59
N LYS A 254 -2.28 -15.94 10.03
CA LYS A 254 -2.34 -14.70 9.24
C LYS A 254 -1.37 -13.65 9.81
N ARG A 255 -0.51 -13.10 8.96
CA ARG A 255 0.28 -11.92 9.32
C ARG A 255 -0.59 -10.67 9.26
N VAL A 256 -1.25 -10.35 10.39
CA VAL A 256 -2.12 -9.17 10.47
C VAL A 256 -1.28 -7.89 10.53
N SER A 257 -1.58 -6.96 9.65
CA SER A 257 -0.91 -5.67 9.49
C SER A 257 -1.92 -4.60 9.05
N PRO A 258 -1.59 -3.30 9.05
CA PRO A 258 -2.47 -2.29 8.48
C PRO A 258 -2.85 -2.56 7.01
N HIS A 259 -1.97 -3.22 6.25
CA HIS A 259 -2.29 -3.67 4.90
C HIS A 259 -3.34 -4.78 4.90
N THR A 260 -3.25 -5.72 5.82
CA THR A 260 -4.25 -6.79 5.99
C THR A 260 -5.62 -6.20 6.31
N ILE A 261 -5.70 -5.20 7.21
CA ILE A 261 -6.96 -4.49 7.52
C ILE A 261 -7.54 -3.84 6.26
N ARG A 262 -6.71 -3.15 5.49
CA ARG A 262 -7.12 -2.52 4.24
C ARG A 262 -7.63 -3.53 3.21
N HIS A 263 -6.98 -4.70 3.08
CA HIS A 263 -7.46 -5.80 2.23
C HIS A 263 -8.78 -6.36 2.73
N THR A 264 -8.94 -6.50 4.04
CA THR A 264 -10.20 -6.89 4.69
C THR A 264 -11.31 -5.91 4.33
N THR A 265 -11.07 -4.59 4.45
CA THR A 265 -12.03 -3.56 4.04
C THR A 265 -12.46 -3.73 2.59
N ALA A 266 -11.50 -3.89 1.68
CA ALA A 266 -11.77 -4.05 0.26
C ALA A 266 -12.61 -5.31 -0.03
N THR A 267 -12.23 -6.45 0.56
CA THR A 267 -12.95 -7.73 0.38
C THR A 267 -14.35 -7.66 0.96
N HIS A 268 -14.53 -7.04 2.12
CA HIS A 268 -15.86 -6.90 2.73
C HIS A 268 -16.76 -5.93 1.95
N LEU A 269 -16.23 -4.83 1.42
CA LEU A 269 -16.98 -3.94 0.52
C LEU A 269 -17.41 -4.68 -0.75
N LEU A 270 -16.51 -5.46 -1.34
CA LEU A 270 -16.80 -6.25 -2.53
C LEU A 270 -17.89 -7.29 -2.26
N ARG A 271 -17.81 -8.03 -1.15
CA ARG A 271 -18.82 -9.00 -0.72
C ARG A 271 -20.17 -8.34 -0.41
N ALA A 272 -20.15 -7.10 0.04
CA ALA A 272 -21.37 -6.29 0.24
C ALA A 272 -21.98 -5.80 -1.08
N GLY A 273 -21.35 -6.09 -2.24
CA GLY A 273 -21.87 -5.73 -3.56
C GLY A 273 -21.40 -4.36 -4.06
N VAL A 274 -20.44 -3.73 -3.41
CA VAL A 274 -19.86 -2.47 -3.88
C VAL A 274 -19.01 -2.74 -5.12
N ASP A 275 -19.19 -1.96 -6.17
CA ASP A 275 -18.45 -2.13 -7.42
C ASP A 275 -16.94 -1.81 -7.27
N LEU A 276 -16.11 -2.42 -8.13
CA LEU A 276 -14.66 -2.29 -8.07
C LEU A 276 -14.14 -0.86 -8.27
N ASN A 277 -14.82 -0.03 -9.07
CA ASN A 277 -14.40 1.34 -9.30
C ASN A 277 -14.64 2.19 -8.05
N THR A 278 -15.76 1.98 -7.37
CA THR A 278 -16.06 2.60 -6.07
C THR A 278 -15.04 2.18 -5.01
N ILE A 279 -14.72 0.87 -4.92
CA ILE A 279 -13.66 0.37 -4.01
C ILE A 279 -12.30 0.99 -4.34
N ARG A 280 -11.97 1.10 -5.62
CA ARG A 280 -10.75 1.76 -6.10
C ARG A 280 -10.67 3.22 -5.66
N ALA A 281 -11.76 3.97 -5.86
CA ALA A 281 -11.86 5.37 -5.42
C ALA A 281 -11.76 5.49 -3.89
N TRP A 282 -12.45 4.63 -3.15
CA TRP A 282 -12.41 4.55 -1.68
C TRP A 282 -11.01 4.35 -1.15
N LEU A 283 -10.29 3.39 -1.71
CA LEU A 283 -8.94 3.06 -1.29
C LEU A 283 -7.86 3.97 -1.89
N GLY A 284 -8.14 4.71 -2.94
CA GLY A 284 -7.15 5.52 -3.67
C GLY A 284 -6.09 4.65 -4.35
N HIS A 285 -6.50 3.59 -5.07
CA HIS A 285 -5.60 2.79 -5.90
C HIS A 285 -5.36 3.50 -7.24
N VAL A 286 -4.09 3.62 -7.61
CA VAL A 286 -3.68 4.24 -8.89
C VAL A 286 -3.83 3.24 -10.03
N SER A 287 -3.56 1.94 -9.80
CA SER A 287 -3.67 0.86 -10.78
C SER A 287 -4.90 0.01 -10.54
N LEU A 288 -5.54 -0.43 -11.64
CA LEU A 288 -6.60 -1.46 -11.64
C LEU A 288 -6.10 -2.80 -11.10
N ASP A 289 -4.86 -3.17 -11.43
CA ASP A 289 -4.26 -4.44 -11.01
C ASP A 289 -4.30 -4.62 -9.48
N THR A 290 -4.08 -3.51 -8.74
CA THR A 290 -4.14 -3.54 -7.27
C THR A 290 -5.55 -3.83 -6.74
N THR A 291 -6.60 -3.49 -7.49
CA THR A 291 -8.00 -3.72 -7.10
C THR A 291 -8.51 -5.06 -7.64
N ASN A 292 -8.02 -5.51 -8.80
CA ASN A 292 -8.40 -6.79 -9.40
C ASN A 292 -8.03 -8.00 -8.52
N ILE A 293 -6.97 -7.88 -7.71
CA ILE A 293 -6.57 -8.91 -6.72
C ILE A 293 -7.76 -9.31 -5.83
N TYR A 294 -8.66 -8.38 -5.49
CA TYR A 294 -9.83 -8.68 -4.66
C TYR A 294 -10.89 -9.47 -5.42
N ALA A 295 -11.09 -9.16 -6.70
CA ALA A 295 -12.03 -9.89 -7.55
C ALA A 295 -11.56 -11.33 -7.84
N GLU A 296 -10.25 -11.56 -7.87
CA GLU A 296 -9.68 -12.90 -8.11
C GLU A 296 -9.84 -13.84 -6.91
N THR A 297 -9.86 -13.30 -5.69
CA THR A 297 -9.84 -14.08 -4.45
C THR A 297 -11.21 -14.56 -3.97
N ASP A 298 -12.32 -13.99 -4.46
CA ASP A 298 -13.66 -14.33 -3.96
C ASP A 298 -14.43 -15.32 -4.86
N LEU A 299 -14.24 -16.62 -4.59
CA LEU A 299 -14.97 -17.72 -5.25
C LEU A 299 -16.47 -17.65 -5.00
N ALA A 300 -16.92 -17.14 -3.85
CA ALA A 300 -18.36 -17.05 -3.54
C ALA A 300 -19.06 -16.00 -4.42
N MET A 301 -18.41 -14.89 -4.72
CA MET A 301 -18.92 -13.91 -5.68
C MET A 301 -18.96 -14.47 -7.10
N LYS A 302 -17.92 -15.21 -7.52
CA LYS A 302 -17.88 -15.88 -8.84
C LYS A 302 -19.01 -16.90 -8.97
N ALA A 303 -19.24 -17.71 -7.94
CA ALA A 303 -20.33 -18.67 -7.90
C ALA A 303 -21.71 -17.99 -7.95
N LYS A 304 -21.88 -16.88 -7.23
CA LYS A 304 -23.13 -16.08 -7.24
C LYS A 304 -23.37 -15.44 -8.62
N ALA A 305 -22.33 -14.91 -9.26
CA ALA A 305 -22.41 -14.37 -10.61
C ALA A 305 -22.75 -15.47 -11.62
N LEU A 306 -22.12 -16.63 -11.51
CA LEU A 306 -22.38 -17.80 -12.37
C LEU A 306 -23.80 -18.29 -12.19
N ALA A 307 -24.30 -18.39 -10.96
CA ALA A 307 -25.67 -18.80 -10.67
C ALA A 307 -26.72 -17.79 -11.21
N ALA A 308 -26.37 -16.51 -11.29
CA ALA A 308 -27.25 -15.50 -11.91
C ALA A 308 -27.29 -15.60 -13.45
N CYS A 309 -26.29 -16.23 -14.06
CA CYS A 309 -26.18 -16.43 -15.51
C CYS A 309 -26.59 -17.86 -15.95
N ASP A 310 -27.00 -18.74 -15.02
CA ASP A 310 -27.36 -20.09 -15.30
C ASP A 310 -28.64 -20.17 -16.18
N PRO A 311 -28.57 -20.61 -17.43
CA PRO A 311 -29.72 -20.70 -18.34
C PRO A 311 -30.77 -21.76 -17.92
N GLY A 312 -30.39 -22.68 -16.99
CA GLY A 312 -31.27 -23.74 -16.48
C GLY A 312 -31.93 -23.42 -15.14
N GLY A 313 -31.52 -22.36 -14.46
CA GLY A 313 -32.13 -21.90 -13.21
C GLY A 313 -33.46 -21.23 -13.44
N GLY A 314 -34.54 -21.96 -13.12
CA GLY A 314 -35.95 -21.61 -13.36
C GLY A 314 -36.31 -20.16 -13.14
N ASN A 315 -37.01 -19.68 -14.12
CA ASN A 315 -37.88 -18.51 -14.27
C ASN A 315 -38.19 -17.70 -12.98
N ARG A 316 -37.15 -17.09 -12.38
CA ARG A 316 -37.37 -15.91 -11.52
C ARG A 316 -37.51 -14.73 -12.45
N LYS A 317 -38.77 -14.34 -12.75
CA LYS A 317 -39.10 -13.03 -13.33
C LYS A 317 -38.29 -11.99 -12.55
N ILE A 318 -37.18 -11.53 -13.15
CA ILE A 318 -36.54 -10.29 -12.71
C ILE A 318 -37.62 -9.23 -12.92
N LYS A 319 -38.28 -8.83 -11.84
CA LYS A 319 -39.10 -7.61 -11.86
C LYS A 319 -38.15 -6.50 -12.28
N LYS A 320 -38.28 -6.06 -13.52
CA LYS A 320 -37.61 -4.86 -14.03
C LYS A 320 -38.24 -3.68 -13.31
N ARG A 321 -37.79 -3.45 -12.09
CA ARG A 321 -38.34 -2.46 -11.13
C ARG A 321 -38.45 -1.04 -11.71
N TRP A 322 -37.61 -0.73 -12.69
CA TRP A 322 -37.58 0.59 -13.35
C TRP A 322 -38.62 0.73 -14.47
N LEU A 323 -39.10 -0.40 -15.06
CA LEU A 323 -40.17 -0.40 -16.08
C LEU A 323 -41.56 -0.35 -15.45
N ASP A 324 -41.69 -0.77 -14.19
CA ASP A 324 -42.95 -0.85 -13.46
C ASP A 324 -43.11 0.29 -12.44
N ASP A 325 -42.20 1.28 -12.39
CA ASP A 325 -42.31 2.46 -11.53
C ASP A 325 -43.01 3.59 -12.30
N PRO A 326 -44.30 3.84 -12.03
CA PRO A 326 -45.07 4.89 -12.71
C PRO A 326 -44.47 6.29 -12.49
N SER A 327 -43.73 6.48 -11.38
CA SER A 327 -43.16 7.77 -11.01
C SER A 327 -42.00 8.18 -11.93
N VAL A 328 -41.18 7.21 -12.36
CA VAL A 328 -40.07 7.48 -13.28
C VAL A 328 -40.55 7.77 -14.68
N MET A 329 -41.57 7.03 -15.16
CA MET A 329 -42.18 7.26 -16.47
C MET A 329 -42.99 8.55 -16.51
N GLU A 330 -43.62 8.94 -15.42
CA GLU A 330 -44.31 10.21 -15.28
C GLU A 330 -43.34 11.40 -15.25
N PHE A 331 -42.24 11.26 -14.54
CA PHE A 331 -41.13 12.23 -14.55
C PHE A 331 -40.58 12.46 -15.96
N LEU A 332 -40.27 11.38 -16.69
CA LEU A 332 -39.71 11.47 -18.05
C LEU A 332 -40.71 12.06 -19.08
N ARG A 333 -42.02 11.95 -18.86
CA ARG A 333 -43.03 12.57 -19.72
C ARG A 333 -43.25 14.05 -19.41
N LYS A 334 -42.75 14.55 -18.26
CA LYS A 334 -42.86 15.95 -17.84
C LYS A 334 -41.60 16.76 -18.12
N LEU A 335 -40.54 16.10 -18.62
CA LEU A 335 -39.34 16.70 -19.19
C LEU A 335 -39.56 17.05 -20.66
#